data_0ce367452d2ebaad1dfb98311578838b
#
_entry.id   0ce367452d2ebaad1dfb98311578838b
#
_cell.length_a   1.000
_cell.length_b   1.000
_cell.length_c   1.000
_cell.angle_alpha   90.00
_cell.angle_beta   90.00
_cell.angle_gamma   90.00
#
_symmetry.space_group_name_H-M   'P 1'
#
loop_
_entity.id
_entity.type
_entity.pdbx_description
1 polymer ?
#
loop_
_entity_poly.entity_id
_entity_poly.type
_entity_poly.pdbx_seq_one_letter_code
_entity_poly.pdbx_strand_id
1 'polypeptide(L)'
;AQYIHAAEREGLRIVAVTETHIHADYVSGSRELANLTGAKLYLSKEGGPDWQYAYALEAQATLIGDGDSIQIGNVRLQAVHTPGHTPEHLSFLVIDGAATSEPNAVLTGDFIFAGDVGRPDLLEVAAGFRDTMRKGAEVLYASVEKFKSQPDRLMIWPGHGAGSACGKRLGGVPVTTLGYEKLVNPSLRMTSKDDFVDDILAGQPEPPKYFARMKSINKIGPNPTLDKLTPVRLPASGLLGINPSAKLLDVRPAEQYLAGSITKAIAIPIDKSFSKWAGSLFQADDEIVLIAENSEQAAEATKTLIMIGLEHVTGWLEAGAALAEARRVGRFKNPGFLSADELAAQGDVEILDVRTSAERGEAYLEGSHHVPLAYLAAAQDLPEGCTLAVHCASGGRAVVAASYLQSKGIPAVPVRASFESVKAAKESSKKEVAGNPV
;
A
#
# COMPACT_ATOMS: atom_id res chain seq x y z
N ALA A 1 16.46 -10.83 -3.47
CA ALA A 1 17.85 -10.46 -3.85
C ALA A 1 18.56 -9.69 -2.72
N GLN A 2 17.99 -8.58 -2.18
CA GLN A 2 18.67 -7.72 -1.20
C GLN A 2 19.15 -8.43 0.06
N TYR A 3 18.39 -9.38 0.62
CA TYR A 3 18.77 -10.16 1.80
C TYR A 3 19.92 -11.11 1.51
N ILE A 4 19.95 -11.72 0.31
CA ILE A 4 21.06 -12.60 -0.13
C ILE A 4 22.32 -11.76 -0.24
N HIS A 5 22.29 -10.62 -0.94
CA HIS A 5 23.44 -9.73 -1.08
C HIS A 5 23.92 -9.18 0.27
N ALA A 6 22.99 -8.87 1.19
CA ALA A 6 23.37 -8.43 2.53
C ALA A 6 24.09 -9.53 3.31
N ALA A 7 23.59 -10.76 3.28
CA ALA A 7 24.25 -11.89 3.93
C ALA A 7 25.62 -12.19 3.33
N GLU A 8 25.75 -12.19 2.01
CA GLU A 8 27.02 -12.40 1.30
C GLU A 8 28.06 -11.33 1.67
N ARG A 9 27.66 -10.06 1.72
CA ARG A 9 28.54 -8.95 2.10
C ARG A 9 29.09 -9.09 3.53
N GLU A 10 28.29 -9.62 4.45
CA GLU A 10 28.68 -9.84 5.85
C GLU A 10 29.33 -11.24 6.06
N GLY A 11 29.53 -12.04 5.00
CA GLY A 11 30.06 -13.40 5.09
C GLY A 11 29.13 -14.39 5.82
N LEU A 12 27.82 -14.09 5.85
CA LEU A 12 26.79 -14.88 6.51
C LEU A 12 26.01 -15.73 5.52
N ARG A 13 25.39 -16.79 6.03
CA ARG A 13 24.47 -17.63 5.28
C ARG A 13 23.07 -17.55 5.89
N ILE A 14 22.05 -17.36 5.07
CA ILE A 14 20.65 -17.45 5.48
C ILE A 14 20.32 -18.94 5.72
N VAL A 15 19.98 -19.29 6.95
CA VAL A 15 19.70 -20.68 7.37
C VAL A 15 18.24 -20.91 7.77
N ALA A 16 17.51 -19.82 8.04
CA ALA A 16 16.11 -19.84 8.42
C ALA A 16 15.38 -18.65 7.81
N VAL A 17 14.15 -18.86 7.41
CA VAL A 17 13.21 -17.84 6.97
C VAL A 17 11.91 -18.06 7.73
N THR A 18 11.28 -16.99 8.24
CA THR A 18 9.99 -17.07 8.94
C THR A 18 9.13 -15.86 8.63
N GLU A 19 7.83 -15.99 8.88
CA GLU A 19 6.83 -14.94 8.81
C GLU A 19 6.29 -14.65 10.21
N THR A 20 5.91 -13.42 10.48
CA THR A 20 5.13 -13.10 11.68
C THR A 20 3.66 -13.43 11.48
N HIS A 21 3.13 -13.21 10.29
CA HIS A 21 1.72 -13.44 9.94
C HIS A 21 1.53 -13.48 8.41
N ILE A 22 0.32 -13.79 7.95
CA ILE A 22 -0.07 -13.69 6.54
C ILE A 22 -0.28 -12.21 6.20
N HIS A 23 0.70 -11.60 5.55
CA HIS A 23 0.73 -10.18 5.20
C HIS A 23 -0.41 -9.79 4.23
N ALA A 24 -1.01 -8.63 4.47
CA ALA A 24 -2.02 -8.03 3.59
C ALA A 24 -1.47 -6.88 2.74
N ASP A 25 -0.30 -6.36 3.05
CA ASP A 25 0.26 -5.14 2.48
C ASP A 25 1.24 -5.39 1.30
N TYR A 26 1.81 -6.59 1.22
CA TYR A 26 2.72 -6.98 0.12
C TYR A 26 2.72 -8.51 -0.12
N VAL A 27 3.20 -8.91 -1.30
CA VAL A 27 3.48 -10.31 -1.63
C VAL A 27 4.76 -10.76 -0.93
N SER A 28 4.67 -11.78 -0.09
CA SER A 28 5.82 -12.30 0.65
C SER A 28 6.83 -13.02 -0.25
N GLY A 29 8.11 -12.72 -0.04
CA GLY A 29 9.23 -13.44 -0.67
C GLY A 29 9.81 -14.58 0.16
N SER A 30 9.20 -14.97 1.28
CA SER A 30 9.76 -15.95 2.22
C SER A 30 9.97 -17.32 1.58
N ARG A 31 8.96 -17.83 0.85
CA ARG A 31 9.03 -19.10 0.13
C ARG A 31 10.15 -19.11 -0.91
N GLU A 32 10.21 -18.05 -1.72
CA GLU A 32 11.24 -17.90 -2.76
C GLU A 32 12.65 -17.76 -2.14
N LEU A 33 12.78 -16.97 -1.06
CA LEU A 33 14.04 -16.82 -0.35
C LEU A 33 14.53 -18.14 0.24
N ALA A 34 13.66 -18.92 0.87
CA ALA A 34 13.98 -20.23 1.40
C ALA A 34 14.45 -21.19 0.30
N ASN A 35 13.76 -21.23 -0.84
CA ASN A 35 14.12 -22.06 -1.99
C ASN A 35 15.48 -21.67 -2.58
N LEU A 36 15.75 -20.37 -2.74
CA LEU A 36 17.01 -19.88 -3.33
C LEU A 36 18.22 -20.10 -2.44
N THR A 37 18.05 -20.10 -1.11
CA THR A 37 19.15 -20.20 -0.15
C THR A 37 19.31 -21.59 0.46
N GLY A 38 18.32 -22.47 0.27
CA GLY A 38 18.23 -23.75 0.98
C GLY A 38 17.95 -23.61 2.47
N ALA A 39 17.48 -22.43 2.90
CA ALA A 39 17.12 -22.16 4.29
C ALA A 39 15.83 -22.90 4.67
N LYS A 40 15.72 -23.29 5.94
CA LYS A 40 14.48 -23.84 6.48
C LYS A 40 13.40 -22.75 6.54
N LEU A 41 12.21 -23.06 6.05
CA LEU A 41 11.05 -22.19 6.15
C LEU A 41 10.24 -22.55 7.40
N TYR A 42 9.93 -21.55 8.22
CA TYR A 42 9.11 -21.69 9.43
C TYR A 42 7.84 -20.86 9.26
N LEU A 43 6.68 -21.48 9.49
CA LEU A 43 5.39 -20.84 9.33
C LEU A 43 4.50 -21.11 10.56
N SER A 44 3.59 -20.21 10.86
CA SER A 44 2.67 -20.38 11.98
C SER A 44 1.72 -21.55 11.77
N LYS A 45 1.49 -22.36 12.84
CA LYS A 45 0.41 -23.36 12.91
C LYS A 45 -0.84 -22.84 13.64
N GLU A 46 -0.77 -21.60 14.13
CA GLU A 46 -1.87 -20.98 14.90
C GLU A 46 -3.00 -20.47 13.99
N GLY A 47 -4.06 -19.92 14.55
CA GLY A 47 -5.16 -19.28 13.85
C GLY A 47 -6.25 -20.23 13.31
N GLY A 48 -6.05 -21.54 13.39
CA GLY A 48 -6.99 -22.53 12.90
C GLY A 48 -6.98 -22.71 11.37
N PRO A 49 -7.86 -23.55 10.80
CA PRO A 49 -7.78 -23.99 9.40
C PRO A 49 -7.87 -22.84 8.37
N ASP A 50 -8.61 -21.79 8.70
CA ASP A 50 -8.81 -20.64 7.79
C ASP A 50 -7.60 -19.70 7.73
N TRP A 51 -6.63 -19.87 8.64
CA TRP A 51 -5.47 -18.98 8.79
C TRP A 51 -4.13 -19.69 8.63
N GLN A 52 -4.12 -20.92 8.14
CA GLN A 52 -2.91 -21.66 7.86
C GLN A 52 -2.40 -21.37 6.44
N TYR A 53 -1.10 -21.45 6.27
CA TYR A 53 -0.43 -21.35 4.97
C TYR A 53 -0.70 -22.61 4.16
N ALA A 54 -1.52 -22.52 3.13
CA ALA A 54 -1.93 -23.68 2.33
C ALA A 54 -0.76 -24.38 1.62
N TYR A 55 0.30 -23.66 1.34
CA TYR A 55 1.52 -24.18 0.69
C TYR A 55 2.55 -24.79 1.67
N ALA A 56 2.29 -24.77 2.98
CA ALA A 56 3.28 -25.18 3.98
C ALA A 56 3.81 -26.61 3.77
N LEU A 57 2.92 -27.55 3.44
CA LEU A 57 3.31 -28.94 3.17
C LEU A 57 4.15 -29.07 1.90
N GLU A 58 3.73 -28.42 0.81
CA GLU A 58 4.46 -28.42 -0.47
C GLU A 58 5.85 -27.79 -0.33
N ALA A 59 5.95 -26.69 0.42
CA ALA A 59 7.20 -26.00 0.70
C ALA A 59 8.05 -26.70 1.79
N GLN A 60 7.61 -27.83 2.31
CA GLN A 60 8.27 -28.53 3.41
C GLN A 60 8.56 -27.62 4.62
N ALA A 61 7.66 -26.70 4.90
CA ALA A 61 7.80 -25.75 6.01
C ALA A 61 7.66 -26.46 7.36
N THR A 62 8.47 -26.01 8.32
CA THR A 62 8.30 -26.39 9.72
C THR A 62 7.22 -25.53 10.35
N LEU A 63 6.13 -26.15 10.80
CA LEU A 63 5.06 -25.44 11.50
C LEU A 63 5.43 -25.19 12.95
N ILE A 64 5.33 -23.92 13.39
CA ILE A 64 5.66 -23.47 14.75
C ILE A 64 4.49 -22.72 15.39
N GLY A 65 4.42 -22.76 16.71
CA GLY A 65 3.40 -22.03 17.50
C GLY A 65 3.98 -21.49 18.81
N ASP A 66 3.09 -21.13 19.74
CA ASP A 66 3.47 -20.53 21.03
C ASP A 66 4.52 -21.37 21.76
N GLY A 67 5.63 -20.76 22.16
CA GLY A 67 6.74 -21.41 22.88
C GLY A 67 7.78 -22.15 22.02
N ASP A 68 7.47 -22.46 20.74
CA ASP A 68 8.43 -23.09 19.83
C ASP A 68 9.62 -22.16 19.54
N SER A 69 10.77 -22.73 19.15
CA SER A 69 12.00 -21.94 18.98
C SER A 69 12.72 -22.27 17.67
N ILE A 70 13.31 -21.24 17.06
CA ILE A 70 14.23 -21.33 15.93
C ILE A 70 15.63 -21.04 16.45
N GLN A 71 16.57 -22.01 16.33
CA GLN A 71 17.96 -21.84 16.77
C GLN A 71 18.84 -21.43 15.58
N ILE A 72 19.59 -20.33 15.76
CA ILE A 72 20.49 -19.76 14.74
C ILE A 72 21.84 -19.50 15.42
N GLY A 73 22.76 -20.46 15.37
CA GLY A 73 23.99 -20.38 16.15
C GLY A 73 23.68 -20.26 17.66
N ASN A 74 24.20 -19.23 18.32
CA ASN A 74 23.89 -18.95 19.70
C ASN A 74 22.61 -18.13 19.90
N VAL A 75 22.02 -17.59 18.84
CA VAL A 75 20.77 -16.82 18.93
C VAL A 75 19.58 -17.77 18.83
N ARG A 76 18.60 -17.55 19.71
CA ARG A 76 17.32 -18.26 19.69
C ARG A 76 16.19 -17.27 19.48
N LEU A 77 15.32 -17.56 18.50
CA LEU A 77 14.05 -16.87 18.33
C LEU A 77 12.96 -17.74 18.93
N GLN A 78 12.31 -17.28 19.98
CA GLN A 78 11.20 -18.00 20.61
C GLN A 78 9.86 -17.37 20.17
N ALA A 79 9.01 -18.19 19.55
CA ALA A 79 7.71 -17.78 19.11
C ALA A 79 6.77 -17.51 20.29
N VAL A 80 6.01 -16.43 20.19
CA VAL A 80 4.94 -16.06 21.12
C VAL A 80 3.69 -15.80 20.30
N HIS A 81 2.60 -16.55 20.53
CA HIS A 81 1.34 -16.31 19.85
C HIS A 81 0.70 -15.01 20.33
N THR A 82 0.56 -14.06 19.41
CA THR A 82 0.08 -12.69 19.64
C THR A 82 -1.07 -12.35 18.68
N PRO A 83 -2.21 -13.08 18.77
CA PRO A 83 -3.34 -12.89 17.87
C PRO A 83 -4.03 -11.54 18.10
N GLY A 84 -4.73 -11.07 17.07
CA GLY A 84 -5.52 -9.84 17.10
C GLY A 84 -5.49 -9.10 15.79
N HIS A 85 -4.30 -8.71 15.30
CA HIS A 85 -4.12 -8.22 13.93
C HIS A 85 -4.49 -9.32 12.92
N THR A 86 -3.92 -10.49 13.09
CA THR A 86 -4.38 -11.73 12.45
C THR A 86 -4.43 -12.86 13.50
N PRO A 87 -5.26 -13.91 13.29
CA PRO A 87 -5.40 -15.01 14.24
C PRO A 87 -4.13 -15.87 14.40
N GLU A 88 -3.30 -16.00 13.34
CA GLU A 88 -2.11 -16.83 13.33
C GLU A 88 -0.83 -16.08 13.71
N HIS A 89 -0.93 -14.80 14.08
CA HIS A 89 0.21 -13.93 14.29
C HIS A 89 1.18 -14.43 15.36
N LEU A 90 2.47 -14.48 15.03
CA LEU A 90 3.57 -14.80 15.93
C LEU A 90 4.50 -13.59 16.08
N SER A 91 4.82 -13.24 17.32
CA SER A 91 5.97 -12.41 17.65
C SER A 91 7.16 -13.31 18.01
N PHE A 92 8.40 -12.83 17.89
CA PHE A 92 9.58 -13.63 18.19
C PHE A 92 10.46 -12.92 19.23
N LEU A 93 10.57 -13.50 20.42
CA LEU A 93 11.56 -13.07 21.41
C LEU A 93 12.95 -13.44 20.94
N VAL A 94 13.86 -12.49 20.95
CA VAL A 94 15.26 -12.66 20.54
C VAL A 94 16.11 -12.88 21.80
N ILE A 95 16.79 -14.01 21.86
CA ILE A 95 17.64 -14.41 22.99
C ILE A 95 19.04 -14.64 22.47
N ASP A 96 19.99 -13.83 22.93
CA ASP A 96 21.41 -14.03 22.67
C ASP A 96 21.98 -15.02 23.71
N GLY A 97 21.95 -16.30 23.37
CA GLY A 97 22.41 -17.37 24.25
C GLY A 97 23.91 -17.36 24.59
N ALA A 98 24.71 -16.54 23.89
CA ALA A 98 26.09 -16.29 24.28
C ALA A 98 26.21 -15.34 25.48
N ALA A 99 25.25 -14.42 25.65
CA ALA A 99 25.26 -13.43 26.69
C ALA A 99 24.32 -13.79 27.86
N THR A 100 23.11 -14.30 27.56
CA THR A 100 22.07 -14.55 28.58
C THR A 100 21.02 -15.54 28.10
N SER A 101 20.26 -16.11 29.05
CA SER A 101 19.04 -16.90 28.74
C SER A 101 17.78 -16.04 28.58
N GLU A 102 17.86 -14.75 28.94
CA GLU A 102 16.74 -13.83 28.93
C GLU A 102 16.60 -13.12 27.58
N PRO A 103 15.38 -12.83 27.13
CA PRO A 103 15.17 -12.06 25.92
C PRO A 103 15.62 -10.60 26.07
N ASN A 104 16.26 -10.07 25.05
CA ASN A 104 16.68 -8.66 24.97
C ASN A 104 15.85 -7.84 23.96
N ALA A 105 15.27 -8.50 22.96
CA ALA A 105 14.42 -7.86 21.96
C ALA A 105 13.26 -8.77 21.56
N VAL A 106 12.29 -8.19 20.86
CA VAL A 106 11.16 -8.90 20.25
C VAL A 106 10.87 -8.35 18.86
N LEU A 107 10.74 -9.23 17.88
CA LEU A 107 10.20 -8.94 16.55
C LEU A 107 8.68 -9.01 16.69
N THR A 108 8.01 -7.87 16.77
CA THR A 108 6.57 -7.82 17.05
C THR A 108 5.69 -7.91 15.80
N GLY A 109 6.28 -7.83 14.59
CA GLY A 109 5.45 -7.75 13.39
C GLY A 109 4.40 -6.66 13.52
N ASP A 110 3.15 -7.01 13.25
CA ASP A 110 1.99 -6.11 13.34
C ASP A 110 1.21 -6.28 14.65
N PHE A 111 1.89 -6.59 15.75
CA PHE A 111 1.28 -6.67 17.08
C PHE A 111 1.42 -5.37 17.87
N ILE A 112 2.65 -4.95 18.21
CA ILE A 112 2.96 -3.69 18.90
C ILE A 112 3.92 -2.89 18.04
N PHE A 113 3.55 -1.64 17.78
CA PHE A 113 4.37 -0.64 17.11
C PHE A 113 4.86 0.42 18.09
N ALA A 114 5.76 1.29 17.65
CA ALA A 114 6.04 2.52 18.38
C ALA A 114 4.81 3.43 18.30
N GLY A 115 4.13 3.65 19.45
CA GLY A 115 2.98 4.53 19.59
C GLY A 115 1.62 3.96 19.22
N ASP A 116 1.52 2.72 18.72
CA ASP A 116 0.26 2.09 18.34
C ASP A 116 0.31 0.56 18.51
N VAL A 117 -0.78 -0.12 18.16
CA VAL A 117 -0.87 -1.57 17.99
C VAL A 117 -1.50 -1.90 16.64
N GLY A 118 -1.33 -3.14 16.18
CA GLY A 118 -1.89 -3.59 14.91
C GLY A 118 -3.41 -3.52 14.88
N ARG A 119 -3.96 -3.20 13.72
CA ARG A 119 -5.41 -3.05 13.53
C ARG A 119 -6.08 -4.41 13.26
N PRO A 120 -7.17 -4.73 13.98
CA PRO A 120 -7.87 -6.01 13.82
C PRO A 120 -8.95 -6.00 12.73
N ASP A 121 -9.36 -4.82 12.24
CA ASP A 121 -10.47 -4.64 11.31
C ASP A 121 -10.18 -5.09 9.87
N LEU A 122 -8.91 -5.29 9.51
CA LEU A 122 -8.52 -5.78 8.18
C LEU A 122 -9.11 -7.15 7.83
N LEU A 123 -9.47 -7.94 8.83
CA LEU A 123 -10.17 -9.23 8.65
C LEU A 123 -11.54 -9.03 8.01
N GLU A 124 -12.26 -8.01 8.42
CA GLU A 124 -13.59 -7.70 7.91
C GLU A 124 -13.53 -6.80 6.68
N VAL A 125 -12.81 -5.68 6.77
CA VAL A 125 -12.79 -4.65 5.73
C VAL A 125 -12.06 -5.12 4.46
N ALA A 126 -10.93 -5.80 4.61
CA ALA A 126 -10.12 -6.24 3.47
C ALA A 126 -10.38 -7.71 3.07
N ALA A 127 -10.69 -8.59 4.01
CA ALA A 127 -10.87 -10.02 3.74
C ALA A 127 -12.32 -10.49 3.73
N GLY A 128 -13.29 -9.61 4.07
CA GLY A 128 -14.72 -9.90 3.97
C GLY A 128 -15.29 -10.84 5.04
N PHE A 129 -14.55 -11.11 6.13
CA PHE A 129 -15.03 -11.91 7.26
C PHE A 129 -15.93 -11.04 8.14
N ARG A 130 -17.26 -11.16 7.98
CA ARG A 130 -18.23 -10.35 8.71
C ARG A 130 -18.14 -10.56 10.22
N ASP A 131 -18.47 -9.51 10.99
CA ASP A 131 -18.55 -9.50 12.46
C ASP A 131 -17.25 -9.92 13.17
N THR A 132 -16.09 -9.76 12.53
CA THR A 132 -14.79 -10.14 13.08
C THR A 132 -14.01 -9.00 13.72
N MET A 133 -14.30 -7.75 13.38
CA MET A 133 -13.55 -6.58 13.87
C MET A 133 -13.54 -6.49 15.39
N ARG A 134 -14.73 -6.51 16.02
CA ARG A 134 -14.85 -6.40 17.47
C ARG A 134 -14.20 -7.57 18.20
N LYS A 135 -14.44 -8.80 17.71
CA LYS A 135 -13.81 -10.00 18.25
C LYS A 135 -12.29 -9.96 18.12
N GLY A 136 -11.78 -9.53 16.97
CA GLY A 136 -10.33 -9.33 16.75
C GLY A 136 -9.74 -8.33 17.72
N ALA A 137 -10.42 -7.20 17.95
CA ALA A 137 -10.01 -6.18 18.91
C ALA A 137 -9.99 -6.69 20.36
N GLU A 138 -10.99 -7.51 20.76
CA GLU A 138 -11.01 -8.15 22.09
C GLU A 138 -9.87 -9.15 22.29
N VAL A 139 -9.55 -9.93 21.24
CA VAL A 139 -8.41 -10.85 21.24
C VAL A 139 -7.10 -10.09 21.31
N LEU A 140 -6.96 -8.99 20.55
CA LEU A 140 -5.79 -8.11 20.59
C LEU A 140 -5.58 -7.53 21.99
N TYR A 141 -6.66 -7.06 22.64
CA TYR A 141 -6.57 -6.58 24.03
C TYR A 141 -6.01 -7.65 24.97
N ALA A 142 -6.54 -8.88 24.89
CA ALA A 142 -6.04 -9.97 25.72
C ALA A 142 -4.55 -10.30 25.46
N SER A 143 -4.13 -10.25 24.19
CA SER A 143 -2.72 -10.43 23.80
C SER A 143 -1.84 -9.32 24.35
N VAL A 144 -2.27 -8.05 24.28
CA VAL A 144 -1.55 -6.89 24.83
C VAL A 144 -1.43 -7.01 26.37
N GLU A 145 -2.52 -7.33 27.07
CA GLU A 145 -2.49 -7.50 28.54
C GLU A 145 -1.52 -8.62 28.96
N LYS A 146 -1.57 -9.78 28.28
CA LYS A 146 -0.60 -10.86 28.50
C LYS A 146 0.83 -10.40 28.25
N PHE A 147 1.07 -9.67 27.18
CA PHE A 147 2.41 -9.24 26.78
C PHE A 147 3.01 -8.16 27.70
N LYS A 148 2.20 -7.34 28.36
CA LYS A 148 2.64 -6.37 29.37
C LYS A 148 3.41 -7.00 30.54
N SER A 149 3.28 -8.31 30.80
CA SER A 149 4.05 -9.02 31.80
C SER A 149 5.54 -9.21 31.46
N GLN A 150 5.90 -9.01 30.19
CA GLN A 150 7.29 -9.05 29.75
C GLN A 150 8.13 -7.90 30.36
N PRO A 151 9.47 -8.07 30.47
CA PRO A 151 10.34 -7.05 31.05
C PRO A 151 10.30 -5.71 30.31
N ASP A 152 10.27 -4.61 31.05
CA ASP A 152 10.24 -3.25 30.49
C ASP A 152 11.44 -2.90 29.61
N ARG A 153 12.61 -3.55 29.85
CA ARG A 153 13.84 -3.38 29.08
C ARG A 153 13.76 -4.00 27.67
N LEU A 154 12.72 -4.81 27.39
CA LEU A 154 12.60 -5.52 26.12
C LEU A 154 12.47 -4.53 24.96
N MET A 155 13.45 -4.57 24.03
CA MET A 155 13.40 -3.77 22.80
C MET A 155 12.32 -4.30 21.86
N ILE A 156 11.50 -3.42 21.31
CA ILE A 156 10.48 -3.75 20.32
C ILE A 156 11.00 -3.39 18.92
N TRP A 157 11.02 -4.38 18.04
CA TRP A 157 11.34 -4.25 16.62
C TRP A 157 10.06 -4.53 15.82
N PRO A 158 9.30 -3.48 15.47
CA PRO A 158 7.99 -3.62 14.83
C PRO A 158 8.11 -3.90 13.34
N GLY A 159 7.03 -4.42 12.74
CA GLY A 159 6.93 -4.65 11.29
C GLY A 159 6.85 -3.36 10.48
N HIS A 160 6.26 -2.32 11.07
CA HIS A 160 6.02 -1.03 10.39
C HIS A 160 6.39 0.17 11.25
N GLY A 161 6.61 1.31 10.57
CA GLY A 161 6.75 2.64 11.15
C GLY A 161 5.74 3.63 10.56
N ALA A 162 5.96 4.92 10.80
CA ALA A 162 5.07 6.00 10.39
C ALA A 162 4.70 5.95 8.90
N GLY A 163 3.40 6.10 8.63
CA GLY A 163 2.84 6.14 7.28
C GLY A 163 2.33 4.81 6.73
N SER A 164 2.49 3.69 7.46
CA SER A 164 1.84 2.42 7.10
C SER A 164 0.33 2.48 7.33
N ALA A 165 -0.42 1.78 6.44
CA ALA A 165 -1.86 1.59 6.59
C ALA A 165 -2.25 0.54 7.66
N CYS A 166 -1.26 -0.11 8.29
CA CYS A 166 -1.48 -1.14 9.31
C CYS A 166 -1.75 -0.58 10.71
N GLY A 167 -1.80 0.75 10.87
CA GLY A 167 -2.20 1.44 12.10
C GLY A 167 -2.46 2.92 11.86
N LYS A 168 -3.05 3.60 12.84
CA LYS A 168 -3.47 5.01 12.73
C LYS A 168 -2.50 5.99 13.38
N ARG A 169 -1.65 5.54 14.31
CA ARG A 169 -0.79 6.39 15.15
C ARG A 169 0.68 5.94 15.17
N LEU A 170 1.14 5.22 14.15
CA LEU A 170 2.50 4.70 14.11
C LEU A 170 3.54 5.82 14.22
N GLY A 171 4.44 5.71 15.19
CA GLY A 171 5.53 6.66 15.42
C GLY A 171 6.65 6.57 14.38
N GLY A 172 7.43 7.64 14.28
CA GLY A 172 8.55 7.75 13.35
C GLY A 172 9.85 7.06 13.78
N VAL A 173 9.90 6.49 14.99
CA VAL A 173 11.09 5.79 15.49
C VAL A 173 11.04 4.31 15.08
N PRO A 174 12.17 3.74 14.59
CA PRO A 174 12.18 2.36 14.10
C PRO A 174 12.24 1.32 15.21
N VAL A 175 12.60 1.70 16.42
CA VAL A 175 12.78 0.83 17.59
C VAL A 175 12.31 1.56 18.84
N THR A 176 11.66 0.84 19.76
CA THR A 176 11.24 1.35 21.06
C THR A 176 11.47 0.30 22.15
N THR A 177 11.02 0.52 23.38
CA THR A 177 11.05 -0.48 24.45
C THR A 177 9.65 -0.70 25.02
N LEU A 178 9.39 -1.90 25.55
CA LEU A 178 8.08 -2.21 26.14
C LEU A 178 7.76 -1.26 27.30
N GLY A 179 8.76 -0.92 28.14
CA GLY A 179 8.58 0.02 29.24
C GLY A 179 8.19 1.41 28.76
N TYR A 180 8.82 1.91 27.69
CA TYR A 180 8.46 3.20 27.11
C TYR A 180 7.03 3.17 26.53
N GLU A 181 6.68 2.13 25.78
CA GLU A 181 5.33 1.99 25.23
C GLU A 181 4.25 1.90 26.33
N LYS A 182 4.50 1.23 27.45
CA LYS A 182 3.59 1.23 28.60
C LYS A 182 3.33 2.64 29.16
N LEU A 183 4.26 3.58 28.98
CA LEU A 183 4.14 4.96 29.46
C LEU A 183 3.42 5.87 28.46
N VAL A 184 3.65 5.68 27.14
CA VAL A 184 3.23 6.66 26.13
C VAL A 184 2.19 6.14 25.13
N ASN A 185 2.16 4.82 24.85
CA ASN A 185 1.27 4.23 23.87
C ASN A 185 -0.17 4.19 24.41
N PRO A 186 -1.12 4.91 23.81
CA PRO A 186 -2.50 4.95 24.29
C PRO A 186 -3.11 3.56 24.43
N SER A 187 -2.87 2.67 23.47
CA SER A 187 -3.44 1.30 23.46
C SER A 187 -2.90 0.44 24.61
N LEU A 188 -1.61 0.60 25.00
CA LEU A 188 -1.02 -0.12 26.13
C LEU A 188 -1.43 0.49 27.48
N ARG A 189 -1.86 1.74 27.51
CA ARG A 189 -2.29 2.43 28.75
C ARG A 189 -3.75 2.18 29.12
N MET A 190 -4.55 1.75 28.18
CA MET A 190 -5.97 1.44 28.45
C MET A 190 -6.09 0.23 29.36
N THR A 191 -6.94 0.35 30.37
CA THR A 191 -7.24 -0.72 31.33
C THR A 191 -8.63 -1.30 31.15
N SER A 192 -9.51 -0.57 30.44
CA SER A 192 -10.86 -1.04 30.05
C SER A 192 -10.80 -1.69 28.69
N LYS A 193 -11.31 -2.92 28.60
CA LYS A 193 -11.42 -3.65 27.32
C LYS A 193 -12.34 -2.92 26.34
N ASP A 194 -13.46 -2.39 26.80
CA ASP A 194 -14.42 -1.72 25.92
C ASP A 194 -13.85 -0.42 25.38
N ASP A 195 -13.17 0.40 26.21
CA ASP A 195 -12.50 1.62 25.75
C ASP A 195 -11.39 1.31 24.73
N PHE A 196 -10.63 0.22 24.94
CA PHE A 196 -9.62 -0.24 24.00
C PHE A 196 -10.23 -0.64 22.65
N VAL A 197 -11.30 -1.44 22.68
CA VAL A 197 -12.01 -1.91 21.48
C VAL A 197 -12.56 -0.73 20.69
N ASP A 198 -13.23 0.20 21.37
CA ASP A 198 -13.84 1.36 20.73
C ASP A 198 -12.76 2.30 20.14
N ASP A 199 -11.65 2.55 20.87
CA ASP A 199 -10.54 3.35 20.35
C ASP A 199 -9.87 2.67 19.16
N ILE A 200 -9.54 1.38 19.25
CA ILE A 200 -8.78 0.73 18.17
C ILE A 200 -9.58 0.60 16.87
N LEU A 201 -10.90 0.50 16.96
CA LEU A 201 -11.76 0.45 15.78
C LEU A 201 -12.11 1.82 15.21
N ALA A 202 -12.02 2.89 16.01
CA ALA A 202 -12.33 4.23 15.58
C ALA A 202 -11.18 4.86 14.78
N GLY A 203 -11.52 5.56 13.68
CA GLY A 203 -10.57 6.40 12.93
C GLY A 203 -9.43 5.66 12.21
N GLN A 204 -9.59 4.37 11.95
CA GLN A 204 -8.61 3.62 11.15
C GLN A 204 -8.59 4.16 9.71
N PRO A 205 -7.38 4.31 9.11
CA PRO A 205 -7.28 4.67 7.70
C PRO A 205 -7.91 3.59 6.83
N GLU A 206 -8.55 4.01 5.74
CA GLU A 206 -9.11 3.07 4.78
C GLU A 206 -8.01 2.19 4.18
N PRO A 207 -8.13 0.85 4.26
CA PRO A 207 -7.10 -0.04 3.74
C PRO A 207 -7.05 0.02 2.21
N PRO A 208 -5.85 -0.06 1.60
CA PRO A 208 -5.73 -0.22 0.17
C PRO A 208 -6.51 -1.42 -0.36
N LYS A 209 -7.18 -1.28 -1.50
CA LYS A 209 -8.06 -2.34 -2.05
C LYS A 209 -7.35 -3.65 -2.35
N TYR A 210 -6.06 -3.59 -2.66
CA TYR A 210 -5.27 -4.78 -2.95
C TYR A 210 -4.97 -5.66 -1.72
N PHE A 211 -5.21 -5.19 -0.48
CA PHE A 211 -4.92 -5.94 0.75
C PHE A 211 -5.62 -7.31 0.78
N ALA A 212 -6.88 -7.39 0.37
CA ALA A 212 -7.61 -8.65 0.29
C ALA A 212 -6.92 -9.66 -0.65
N ARG A 213 -6.45 -9.17 -1.81
CA ARG A 213 -5.72 -9.99 -2.79
C ARG A 213 -4.40 -10.49 -2.23
N MET A 214 -3.61 -9.61 -1.57
CA MET A 214 -2.32 -9.99 -0.98
C MET A 214 -2.47 -11.07 0.05
N LYS A 215 -3.46 -10.95 0.92
CA LYS A 215 -3.75 -11.97 1.92
C LYS A 215 -4.04 -13.34 1.29
N SER A 216 -4.84 -13.37 0.22
CA SER A 216 -5.11 -14.59 -0.53
C SER A 216 -3.84 -15.17 -1.15
N ILE A 217 -3.02 -14.35 -1.83
CA ILE A 217 -1.77 -14.77 -2.45
C ILE A 217 -0.81 -15.35 -1.40
N ASN A 218 -0.61 -14.65 -0.28
CA ASN A 218 0.31 -15.08 0.78
C ASN A 218 -0.18 -16.33 1.52
N LYS A 219 -1.49 -16.53 1.64
CA LYS A 219 -2.06 -17.76 2.19
C LYS A 219 -1.88 -18.96 1.27
N ILE A 220 -2.17 -18.80 -0.03
CA ILE A 220 -2.10 -19.88 -1.03
C ILE A 220 -0.64 -20.24 -1.34
N GLY A 221 0.24 -19.26 -1.29
CA GLY A 221 1.66 -19.34 -1.63
C GLY A 221 1.97 -18.53 -2.90
N PRO A 222 2.73 -17.43 -2.78
CA PRO A 222 3.09 -16.61 -3.93
C PRO A 222 3.96 -17.39 -4.91
N ASN A 223 3.81 -17.07 -6.20
CA ASN A 223 4.68 -17.54 -7.25
C ASN A 223 6.10 -16.92 -7.12
N PRO A 224 7.15 -17.58 -7.61
CA PRO A 224 8.47 -16.97 -7.76
C PRO A 224 8.39 -15.72 -8.64
N THR A 225 9.09 -14.67 -8.24
CA THR A 225 9.00 -13.35 -8.90
C THR A 225 10.36 -12.74 -9.26
N LEU A 226 11.46 -13.34 -8.80
CA LEU A 226 12.80 -12.77 -8.95
C LEU A 226 13.21 -12.57 -10.42
N ASP A 227 12.80 -13.46 -11.29
CA ASP A 227 13.04 -13.42 -12.74
C ASP A 227 12.22 -12.31 -13.44
N LYS A 228 11.14 -11.85 -12.82
CA LYS A 228 10.24 -10.81 -13.34
C LYS A 228 10.67 -9.38 -12.97
N LEU A 229 11.64 -9.21 -12.08
CA LEU A 229 12.01 -7.89 -11.54
C LEU A 229 12.70 -6.97 -12.54
N THR A 230 13.20 -7.52 -13.66
CA THR A 230 13.85 -6.73 -14.72
C THR A 230 12.96 -6.74 -15.96
N PRO A 231 12.16 -5.70 -16.19
CA PRO A 231 11.26 -5.66 -17.32
C PRO A 231 12.01 -5.49 -18.64
N VAL A 232 11.51 -6.11 -19.70
CA VAL A 232 12.10 -6.03 -21.04
C VAL A 232 11.92 -4.62 -21.62
N ARG A 233 13.00 -4.00 -22.13
CA ARG A 233 12.89 -2.75 -22.87
C ARG A 233 12.31 -3.01 -24.25
N LEU A 234 11.18 -2.39 -24.55
CA LEU A 234 10.52 -2.45 -25.85
C LEU A 234 11.06 -1.35 -26.77
N PRO A 235 11.22 -1.62 -28.07
CA PRO A 235 11.56 -0.56 -29.01
C PRO A 235 10.37 0.42 -29.16
N ALA A 236 10.64 1.71 -29.25
CA ALA A 236 9.58 2.72 -29.40
C ALA A 236 8.71 2.48 -30.66
N SER A 237 9.31 1.96 -31.75
CA SER A 237 8.57 1.55 -32.95
C SER A 237 7.51 0.47 -32.72
N GLY A 238 7.62 -0.26 -31.60
CA GLY A 238 6.62 -1.24 -31.17
C GLY A 238 5.34 -0.65 -30.56
N LEU A 239 5.27 0.68 -30.39
CA LEU A 239 4.12 1.33 -29.74
C LEU A 239 2.77 0.98 -30.35
N LEU A 240 2.67 0.82 -31.66
CA LEU A 240 1.44 0.41 -32.34
C LEU A 240 1.15 -1.09 -32.22
N GLY A 241 2.16 -1.90 -31.92
CA GLY A 241 2.02 -3.34 -31.73
C GLY A 241 1.67 -3.73 -30.29
N ILE A 242 1.62 -2.78 -29.36
CA ILE A 242 1.18 -3.06 -27.99
C ILE A 242 -0.28 -3.49 -28.02
N ASN A 243 -0.57 -4.57 -27.30
CA ASN A 243 -1.95 -5.07 -27.17
C ASN A 243 -2.92 -3.93 -26.77
N PRO A 244 -4.00 -3.68 -27.55
CA PRO A 244 -4.94 -2.59 -27.25
C PRO A 244 -5.59 -2.66 -25.86
N SER A 245 -5.67 -3.84 -25.25
CA SER A 245 -6.17 -4.03 -23.87
C SER A 245 -5.12 -3.76 -22.80
N ALA A 246 -3.81 -3.76 -23.15
CA ALA A 246 -2.74 -3.48 -22.22
C ALA A 246 -2.85 -2.06 -21.67
N LYS A 247 -2.54 -1.91 -20.40
CA LYS A 247 -2.52 -0.62 -19.70
C LYS A 247 -1.15 0.02 -19.88
N LEU A 248 -1.12 1.20 -20.49
CA LEU A 248 0.08 2.03 -20.52
C LEU A 248 0.18 2.78 -19.20
N LEU A 249 1.19 2.48 -18.39
CA LEU A 249 1.43 3.12 -17.10
C LEU A 249 2.63 4.06 -17.19
N ASP A 250 2.35 5.37 -17.15
CA ASP A 250 3.37 6.42 -17.14
C ASP A 250 3.80 6.67 -15.69
N VAL A 251 5.03 6.26 -15.37
CA VAL A 251 5.58 6.33 -14.01
C VAL A 251 6.47 7.56 -13.79
N ARG A 252 6.55 8.46 -14.76
CA ARG A 252 7.29 9.71 -14.68
C ARG A 252 6.62 10.70 -13.71
N PRO A 253 7.35 11.75 -13.26
CA PRO A 253 6.76 12.86 -12.52
C PRO A 253 5.54 13.45 -13.22
N ALA A 254 4.53 13.89 -12.42
CA ALA A 254 3.27 14.42 -12.95
C ALA A 254 3.46 15.59 -13.93
N GLU A 255 4.44 16.45 -13.68
CA GLU A 255 4.81 17.58 -14.55
C GLU A 255 5.22 17.12 -15.94
N GLN A 256 5.99 16.06 -16.03
CA GLN A 256 6.44 15.50 -17.29
C GLN A 256 5.28 14.85 -18.06
N TYR A 257 4.38 14.13 -17.37
CA TYR A 257 3.18 13.60 -17.97
C TYR A 257 2.31 14.72 -18.55
N LEU A 258 2.09 15.80 -17.81
CA LEU A 258 1.28 16.94 -18.22
C LEU A 258 1.91 17.70 -19.39
N ALA A 259 3.25 17.76 -19.49
CA ALA A 259 3.95 18.35 -20.61
C ALA A 259 3.87 17.52 -21.91
N GLY A 260 3.56 16.24 -21.80
CA GLY A 260 3.34 15.36 -22.93
C GLY A 260 3.30 13.89 -22.56
N SER A 261 2.33 13.17 -23.11
CA SER A 261 2.12 11.75 -22.85
C SER A 261 1.58 11.03 -24.09
N ILE A 262 1.37 9.73 -23.93
CA ILE A 262 0.78 8.85 -24.94
C ILE A 262 -0.72 8.73 -24.68
N THR A 263 -1.52 8.75 -25.73
CA THR A 263 -2.97 8.55 -25.64
C THR A 263 -3.29 7.27 -24.87
N LYS A 264 -4.23 7.34 -23.93
CA LYS A 264 -4.64 6.28 -23.00
C LYS A 264 -3.58 5.90 -21.94
N ALA A 265 -2.44 6.59 -21.84
CA ALA A 265 -1.53 6.37 -20.72
C ALA A 265 -2.14 6.87 -19.41
N ILE A 266 -2.00 6.06 -18.35
CA ILE A 266 -2.41 6.35 -16.99
C ILE A 266 -1.17 6.84 -16.24
N ALA A 267 -1.22 8.03 -15.64
CA ALA A 267 -0.11 8.60 -14.89
C ALA A 267 -0.18 8.20 -13.42
N ILE A 268 0.80 7.47 -12.95
CA ILE A 268 1.02 7.22 -11.51
C ILE A 268 2.51 7.38 -11.25
N PRO A 269 2.95 8.57 -10.80
CA PRO A 269 4.36 8.81 -10.50
C PRO A 269 4.89 7.85 -9.43
N ILE A 270 6.16 7.42 -9.58
CA ILE A 270 6.82 6.62 -8.54
C ILE A 270 7.10 7.52 -7.34
N ASP A 271 6.27 7.38 -6.33
CA ASP A 271 6.43 7.98 -5.00
C ASP A 271 5.90 7.00 -3.93
N LYS A 272 5.87 7.43 -2.67
CA LYS A 272 5.34 6.64 -1.56
C LYS A 272 3.87 6.21 -1.69
N SER A 273 3.12 6.79 -2.63
CA SER A 273 1.71 6.49 -2.88
C SER A 273 1.50 5.60 -4.12
N PHE A 274 2.57 5.28 -4.85
CA PHE A 274 2.53 4.54 -6.11
C PHE A 274 1.78 3.21 -5.98
N SER A 275 2.17 2.37 -5.01
CA SER A 275 1.53 1.07 -4.74
C SER A 275 0.05 1.21 -4.43
N LYS A 276 -0.31 2.22 -3.62
CA LYS A 276 -1.70 2.50 -3.25
C LYS A 276 -2.57 2.78 -4.47
N TRP A 277 -2.12 3.67 -5.36
CA TRP A 277 -2.90 4.05 -6.53
C TRP A 277 -2.88 2.99 -7.62
N ALA A 278 -1.74 2.35 -7.88
CA ALA A 278 -1.66 1.24 -8.80
C ALA A 278 -2.57 0.07 -8.34
N GLY A 279 -2.48 -0.31 -7.07
CA GLY A 279 -3.31 -1.37 -6.51
C GLY A 279 -4.81 -1.06 -6.44
N SER A 280 -5.20 0.23 -6.50
CA SER A 280 -6.62 0.65 -6.53
C SER A 280 -7.19 0.71 -7.94
N LEU A 281 -6.36 1.01 -8.95
CA LEU A 281 -6.81 1.26 -10.32
C LEU A 281 -6.60 0.09 -11.27
N PHE A 282 -5.67 -0.84 -10.95
CA PHE A 282 -5.37 -1.99 -11.79
C PHE A 282 -5.89 -3.30 -11.18
N GLN A 283 -6.27 -4.22 -12.07
CA GLN A 283 -6.63 -5.59 -11.70
C GLN A 283 -5.42 -6.53 -11.79
N ALA A 284 -5.49 -7.70 -11.14
CA ALA A 284 -4.39 -8.65 -11.09
C ALA A 284 -3.98 -9.19 -12.47
N ASP A 285 -4.93 -9.29 -13.38
CA ASP A 285 -4.79 -9.80 -14.75
C ASP A 285 -4.53 -8.72 -15.80
N ASP A 286 -4.45 -7.44 -15.40
CA ASP A 286 -4.11 -6.36 -16.33
C ASP A 286 -2.67 -6.57 -16.85
N GLU A 287 -2.53 -6.62 -18.18
CA GLU A 287 -1.24 -6.50 -18.85
C GLU A 287 -0.75 -5.05 -18.76
N ILE A 288 0.48 -4.84 -18.26
CA ILE A 288 1.03 -3.51 -18.00
C ILE A 288 2.29 -3.29 -18.84
N VAL A 289 2.31 -2.19 -19.59
CA VAL A 289 3.52 -1.67 -20.25
C VAL A 289 3.88 -0.33 -19.62
N LEU A 290 5.10 -0.21 -19.11
CA LEU A 290 5.55 1.01 -18.45
C LEU A 290 6.06 2.05 -19.45
N ILE A 291 5.90 3.34 -19.11
CA ILE A 291 6.60 4.46 -19.73
C ILE A 291 7.47 5.04 -18.62
N ALA A 292 8.80 4.94 -18.79
CA ALA A 292 9.78 5.32 -17.79
C ALA A 292 10.93 6.13 -18.42
N GLU A 293 11.65 6.90 -17.62
CA GLU A 293 12.80 7.68 -18.09
C GLU A 293 14.02 6.80 -18.39
N ASN A 294 14.21 5.76 -17.57
CA ASN A 294 15.37 4.87 -17.64
C ASN A 294 15.03 3.46 -17.08
N SER A 295 16.00 2.55 -17.15
CA SER A 295 15.88 1.16 -16.71
C SER A 295 15.68 1.02 -15.19
N GLU A 296 16.32 1.90 -14.42
CA GLU A 296 16.22 1.89 -12.96
C GLU A 296 14.80 2.21 -12.51
N GLN A 297 14.20 3.26 -13.07
CA GLN A 297 12.81 3.64 -12.79
C GLN A 297 11.83 2.53 -13.23
N ALA A 298 12.06 1.91 -14.40
CA ALA A 298 11.26 0.80 -14.86
C ALA A 298 11.35 -0.42 -13.94
N ALA A 299 12.55 -0.76 -13.46
CA ALA A 299 12.77 -1.87 -12.53
C ALA A 299 12.14 -1.60 -11.15
N GLU A 300 12.26 -0.37 -10.62
CA GLU A 300 11.63 0.02 -9.36
C GLU A 300 10.10 -0.05 -9.44
N ALA A 301 9.50 0.46 -10.51
CA ALA A 301 8.07 0.36 -10.75
C ALA A 301 7.63 -1.10 -10.84
N THR A 302 8.34 -1.91 -11.62
CA THR A 302 8.05 -3.34 -11.78
C THR A 302 8.09 -4.08 -10.44
N LYS A 303 9.16 -3.87 -9.66
CA LYS A 303 9.29 -4.45 -8.33
C LYS A 303 8.09 -4.08 -7.44
N THR A 304 7.72 -2.81 -7.40
CA THR A 304 6.62 -2.33 -6.57
C THR A 304 5.27 -2.89 -7.03
N LEU A 305 5.03 -3.00 -8.34
CA LEU A 305 3.83 -3.61 -8.89
C LEU A 305 3.73 -5.10 -8.52
N ILE A 306 4.81 -5.86 -8.67
CA ILE A 306 4.86 -7.27 -8.30
C ILE A 306 4.58 -7.44 -6.80
N MET A 307 5.14 -6.58 -5.94
CA MET A 307 4.91 -6.64 -4.50
C MET A 307 3.44 -6.42 -4.10
N ILE A 308 2.62 -5.85 -4.98
CA ILE A 308 1.17 -5.71 -4.75
C ILE A 308 0.34 -6.64 -5.65
N GLY A 309 0.97 -7.70 -6.20
CA GLY A 309 0.32 -8.75 -6.99
C GLY A 309 -0.11 -8.32 -8.39
N LEU A 310 0.55 -7.32 -8.97
CA LEU A 310 0.42 -6.91 -10.37
C LEU A 310 1.62 -7.46 -11.15
N GLU A 311 1.59 -8.76 -11.47
CA GLU A 311 2.75 -9.49 -11.97
C GLU A 311 2.92 -9.43 -13.50
N HIS A 312 1.93 -8.94 -14.24
CA HIS A 312 1.91 -8.95 -15.71
C HIS A 312 2.52 -7.68 -16.32
N VAL A 313 3.74 -7.31 -15.88
CA VAL A 313 4.53 -6.24 -16.50
C VAL A 313 5.27 -6.82 -17.69
N THR A 314 4.74 -6.59 -18.91
CA THR A 314 5.24 -7.22 -20.14
C THR A 314 6.41 -6.47 -20.77
N GLY A 315 6.68 -5.24 -20.34
CA GLY A 315 7.85 -4.47 -20.77
C GLY A 315 7.73 -2.98 -20.46
N TRP A 316 8.73 -2.23 -20.92
CA TRP A 316 8.75 -0.78 -20.75
C TRP A 316 9.27 -0.04 -21.99
N LEU A 317 8.76 1.15 -22.17
CA LEU A 317 9.19 2.10 -23.21
C LEU A 317 10.02 3.21 -22.58
N GLU A 318 11.15 3.55 -23.17
CA GLU A 318 11.90 4.75 -22.80
C GLU A 318 11.10 5.99 -23.24
N ALA A 319 10.85 6.89 -22.30
CA ALA A 319 9.87 7.97 -22.44
C ALA A 319 10.16 8.90 -23.63
N GLY A 320 11.41 9.36 -23.79
CA GLY A 320 11.78 10.28 -24.87
C GLY A 320 11.52 9.68 -26.24
N ALA A 321 11.99 8.45 -26.48
CA ALA A 321 11.80 7.72 -27.73
C ALA A 321 10.32 7.39 -27.97
N ALA A 322 9.60 6.98 -26.91
CA ALA A 322 8.17 6.63 -27.00
C ALA A 322 7.30 7.86 -27.34
N LEU A 323 7.59 9.02 -26.75
CA LEU A 323 6.88 10.27 -27.07
C LEU A 323 7.17 10.78 -28.49
N ALA A 324 8.40 10.64 -28.96
CA ALA A 324 8.76 10.95 -30.34
C ALA A 324 7.97 10.07 -31.32
N GLU A 325 7.93 8.77 -31.06
CA GLU A 325 7.16 7.83 -31.85
C GLU A 325 5.65 8.11 -31.76
N ALA A 326 5.13 8.42 -30.59
CA ALA A 326 3.73 8.77 -30.39
C ALA A 326 3.32 10.00 -31.23
N ARG A 327 4.19 11.02 -31.36
CA ARG A 327 3.97 12.16 -32.26
C ARG A 327 3.92 11.70 -33.72
N ARG A 328 4.86 10.84 -34.13
CA ARG A 328 4.93 10.33 -35.52
C ARG A 328 3.67 9.54 -35.92
N VAL A 329 3.09 8.78 -34.98
CA VAL A 329 1.94 7.89 -35.25
C VAL A 329 0.59 8.47 -34.79
N GLY A 330 0.54 9.75 -34.40
CA GLY A 330 -0.71 10.42 -33.99
C GLY A 330 -1.27 9.95 -32.63
N ARG A 331 -0.44 9.38 -31.76
CA ARG A 331 -0.82 8.96 -30.40
C ARG A 331 -0.29 9.86 -29.29
N PHE A 332 0.34 10.95 -29.63
CA PHE A 332 0.78 11.96 -28.65
C PHE A 332 -0.42 12.79 -28.17
N LYS A 333 -0.45 13.07 -26.86
CA LYS A 333 -1.36 14.04 -26.28
C LYS A 333 -0.62 15.02 -25.37
N ASN A 334 -1.15 16.21 -25.24
CA ASN A 334 -0.81 17.15 -24.18
C ASN A 334 -2.01 17.22 -23.22
N PRO A 335 -1.96 16.57 -22.06
CA PRO A 335 -3.12 16.44 -21.18
C PRO A 335 -3.64 17.78 -20.65
N GLY A 336 -2.74 18.77 -20.46
CA GLY A 336 -3.09 20.05 -19.84
C GLY A 336 -3.52 19.92 -18.38
N PHE A 337 -3.87 21.02 -17.78
CA PHE A 337 -4.47 21.12 -16.44
C PHE A 337 -5.20 22.45 -16.29
N LEU A 338 -6.01 22.59 -15.26
CA LEU A 338 -6.62 23.86 -14.85
C LEU A 338 -5.94 24.36 -13.57
N SER A 339 -5.67 25.67 -13.51
CA SER A 339 -5.41 26.37 -12.26
C SER A 339 -6.71 26.58 -11.46
N ALA A 340 -6.63 27.07 -10.24
CA ALA A 340 -7.80 27.40 -9.44
C ALA A 340 -8.65 28.52 -10.10
N ASP A 341 -7.99 29.53 -10.65
CA ASP A 341 -8.65 30.67 -11.29
C ASP A 341 -9.30 30.27 -12.62
N GLU A 342 -8.62 29.44 -13.42
CA GLU A 342 -9.20 28.91 -14.65
C GLU A 342 -10.42 28.05 -14.38
N LEU A 343 -10.41 27.21 -13.32
CA LEU A 343 -11.58 26.45 -12.91
C LEU A 343 -12.72 27.38 -12.42
N ALA A 344 -12.40 28.44 -11.69
CA ALA A 344 -13.39 29.39 -11.21
C ALA A 344 -14.03 30.21 -12.34
N ALA A 345 -13.27 30.50 -13.39
CA ALA A 345 -13.74 31.22 -14.57
C ALA A 345 -14.60 30.35 -15.52
N GLN A 346 -14.47 29.02 -15.45
CA GLN A 346 -15.36 28.11 -16.17
C GLN A 346 -16.71 28.05 -15.44
N GLY A 347 -17.79 28.50 -16.06
CA GLY A 347 -19.13 28.53 -15.49
C GLY A 347 -19.63 27.18 -14.98
N ASP A 348 -20.62 26.58 -15.62
CA ASP A 348 -21.17 25.26 -15.28
C ASP A 348 -20.25 24.13 -15.75
N VAL A 349 -19.19 23.86 -14.97
CA VAL A 349 -18.30 22.71 -15.19
C VAL A 349 -18.55 21.66 -14.10
N GLU A 350 -18.70 20.41 -14.52
CA GLU A 350 -18.84 19.30 -13.58
C GLU A 350 -17.52 19.03 -12.84
N ILE A 351 -17.56 19.10 -11.52
CA ILE A 351 -16.39 18.96 -10.66
C ILE A 351 -16.41 17.60 -9.99
N LEU A 352 -15.32 16.84 -10.13
CA LEU A 352 -15.11 15.56 -9.45
C LEU A 352 -14.09 15.72 -8.32
N ASP A 353 -14.54 15.54 -7.08
CA ASP A 353 -13.69 15.47 -5.88
C ASP A 353 -13.20 14.05 -5.65
N VAL A 354 -11.87 13.82 -5.78
CA VAL A 354 -11.25 12.50 -5.57
C VAL A 354 -10.53 12.38 -4.23
N ARG A 355 -10.82 13.28 -3.29
CA ARG A 355 -10.34 13.22 -1.92
C ARG A 355 -11.01 12.07 -1.15
N THR A 356 -10.46 11.72 0.00
CA THR A 356 -11.08 10.75 0.91
C THR A 356 -12.40 11.27 1.49
N SER A 357 -13.24 10.35 1.98
CA SER A 357 -14.49 10.74 2.64
C SER A 357 -14.27 11.59 3.90
N ALA A 358 -13.18 11.36 4.63
CA ALA A 358 -12.78 12.16 5.77
C ALA A 358 -12.45 13.62 5.36
N GLU A 359 -11.57 13.81 4.35
CA GLU A 359 -11.25 15.14 3.83
C GLU A 359 -12.47 15.90 3.30
N ARG A 360 -13.41 15.19 2.66
CA ARG A 360 -14.66 15.79 2.19
C ARG A 360 -15.59 16.14 3.35
N GLY A 361 -15.61 15.34 4.41
CA GLY A 361 -16.39 15.61 5.62
C GLY A 361 -15.98 16.88 6.36
N GLU A 362 -14.70 17.27 6.25
CA GLU A 362 -14.22 18.54 6.83
C GLU A 362 -14.66 19.76 6.01
N ALA A 363 -14.53 19.68 4.69
CA ALA A 363 -14.96 20.76 3.77
C ALA A 363 -15.06 20.21 2.34
N TYR A 364 -15.97 20.77 1.52
CA TYR A 364 -16.14 20.39 0.11
C TYR A 364 -16.59 21.57 -0.76
N LEU A 365 -16.49 21.39 -2.08
CA LEU A 365 -17.05 22.33 -3.05
C LEU A 365 -18.52 21.96 -3.30
N GLU A 366 -19.41 22.90 -3.07
CA GLU A 366 -20.84 22.71 -3.33
C GLU A 366 -21.10 22.37 -4.80
N GLY A 367 -21.96 21.37 -5.06
CA GLY A 367 -22.25 20.87 -6.40
C GLY A 367 -21.19 19.90 -6.96
N SER A 368 -20.10 19.60 -6.24
CA SER A 368 -19.12 18.63 -6.70
C SER A 368 -19.57 17.17 -6.47
N HIS A 369 -19.35 16.33 -7.46
CA HIS A 369 -19.44 14.87 -7.33
C HIS A 369 -18.30 14.35 -6.48
N HIS A 370 -18.53 13.27 -5.71
CA HIS A 370 -17.49 12.69 -4.86
C HIS A 370 -17.27 11.20 -5.16
N VAL A 371 -16.10 10.92 -5.65
CA VAL A 371 -15.60 9.54 -5.80
C VAL A 371 -14.15 9.52 -5.35
N PRO A 372 -13.83 9.02 -4.15
CA PRO A 372 -12.43 8.91 -3.72
C PRO A 372 -11.61 8.13 -4.73
N LEU A 373 -10.37 8.56 -5.00
CA LEU A 373 -9.49 7.94 -5.99
C LEU A 373 -9.38 6.41 -5.83
N ALA A 374 -9.37 5.92 -4.60
CA ALA A 374 -9.33 4.49 -4.30
C ALA A 374 -10.54 3.71 -4.86
N TYR A 375 -11.67 4.36 -5.10
CA TYR A 375 -12.90 3.74 -5.60
C TYR A 375 -13.21 4.07 -7.06
N LEU A 376 -12.36 4.89 -7.70
CA LEU A 376 -12.62 5.41 -9.04
C LEU A 376 -12.76 4.28 -10.08
N ALA A 377 -12.00 3.19 -9.94
CA ALA A 377 -12.09 2.05 -10.85
C ALA A 377 -13.44 1.30 -10.80
N ALA A 378 -14.18 1.43 -9.70
CA ALA A 378 -15.47 0.80 -9.48
C ALA A 378 -16.66 1.79 -9.59
N ALA A 379 -16.39 3.06 -9.89
CA ALA A 379 -17.42 4.08 -10.00
C ALA A 379 -18.31 3.80 -11.21
N GLN A 380 -19.63 3.82 -11.01
CA GLN A 380 -20.64 3.60 -12.05
C GLN A 380 -21.40 4.90 -12.38
N ASP A 381 -21.56 5.80 -11.42
CA ASP A 381 -22.40 7.01 -11.53
C ASP A 381 -21.53 8.26 -11.72
N LEU A 382 -20.74 8.30 -12.78
CA LEU A 382 -20.01 9.53 -13.15
C LEU A 382 -20.86 10.36 -14.13
N PRO A 383 -20.80 11.70 -14.07
CA PRO A 383 -21.48 12.57 -15.04
C PRO A 383 -21.06 12.24 -16.48
N GLU A 384 -22.04 12.11 -17.36
CA GLU A 384 -21.83 11.79 -18.76
C GLU A 384 -22.01 13.03 -19.65
N GLY A 385 -21.41 13.01 -20.84
CA GLY A 385 -21.58 14.03 -21.86
C GLY A 385 -20.85 15.35 -21.60
N CYS A 386 -20.03 15.43 -20.53
CA CYS A 386 -19.28 16.61 -20.15
C CYS A 386 -17.81 16.32 -19.91
N THR A 387 -17.01 17.35 -19.77
CA THR A 387 -15.61 17.23 -19.30
C THR A 387 -15.57 17.42 -17.79
N LEU A 388 -15.02 16.42 -17.05
CA LEU A 388 -14.89 16.49 -15.60
C LEU A 388 -13.65 17.28 -15.20
N ALA A 389 -13.82 18.34 -14.41
CA ALA A 389 -12.71 18.99 -13.72
C ALA A 389 -12.41 18.23 -12.43
N VAL A 390 -11.28 17.50 -12.41
CA VAL A 390 -10.92 16.63 -11.29
C VAL A 390 -10.04 17.37 -10.30
N HIS A 391 -10.45 17.46 -9.04
CA HIS A 391 -9.64 18.07 -7.99
C HIS A 391 -9.36 17.13 -6.81
N CYS A 392 -8.33 17.49 -6.04
CA CYS A 392 -7.98 16.81 -4.79
C CYS A 392 -7.37 17.83 -3.80
N ALA A 393 -6.67 17.39 -2.75
CA ALA A 393 -6.06 18.29 -1.77
C ALA A 393 -4.94 19.17 -2.35
N SER A 394 -4.09 18.64 -3.26
CA SER A 394 -2.88 19.32 -3.74
C SER A 394 -2.61 19.20 -5.24
N GLY A 395 -3.53 18.59 -6.01
CA GLY A 395 -3.43 18.40 -7.45
C GLY A 395 -2.78 17.07 -7.90
N GLY A 396 -2.02 16.38 -7.06
CA GLY A 396 -1.35 15.11 -7.45
C GLY A 396 -2.33 13.97 -7.77
N ARG A 397 -3.25 13.66 -6.85
CA ARG A 397 -4.32 12.66 -7.06
C ARG A 397 -5.23 13.02 -8.24
N ALA A 398 -5.42 14.30 -8.50
CA ALA A 398 -6.22 14.79 -9.63
C ALA A 398 -5.60 14.37 -10.97
N VAL A 399 -4.27 14.41 -11.12
CA VAL A 399 -3.57 13.93 -12.33
C VAL A 399 -3.77 12.44 -12.52
N VAL A 400 -3.60 11.65 -11.46
CA VAL A 400 -3.84 10.20 -11.50
C VAL A 400 -5.27 9.89 -11.94
N ALA A 401 -6.26 10.51 -11.29
CA ALA A 401 -7.67 10.28 -11.57
C ALA A 401 -8.06 10.71 -12.99
N ALA A 402 -7.67 11.92 -13.42
CA ALA A 402 -7.98 12.42 -14.76
C ALA A 402 -7.34 11.54 -15.85
N SER A 403 -6.09 11.11 -15.67
CA SER A 403 -5.42 10.21 -16.62
C SER A 403 -6.12 8.85 -16.71
N TYR A 404 -6.57 8.31 -15.58
CA TYR A 404 -7.34 7.07 -15.53
C TYR A 404 -8.69 7.21 -16.28
N LEU A 405 -9.45 8.26 -16.02
CA LEU A 405 -10.72 8.54 -16.70
C LEU A 405 -10.51 8.69 -18.21
N GLN A 406 -9.50 9.47 -18.62
CA GLN A 406 -9.13 9.63 -20.04
C GLN A 406 -8.75 8.30 -20.70
N SER A 407 -8.12 7.38 -19.97
CA SER A 407 -7.79 6.04 -20.50
C SER A 407 -9.04 5.21 -20.79
N LYS A 408 -10.15 5.49 -20.10
CA LYS A 408 -11.47 4.89 -20.28
C LYS A 408 -12.34 5.63 -21.30
N GLY A 409 -11.83 6.70 -21.92
CA GLY A 409 -12.58 7.53 -22.87
C GLY A 409 -13.50 8.57 -22.23
N ILE A 410 -13.41 8.77 -20.92
CA ILE A 410 -14.16 9.80 -20.19
C ILE A 410 -13.35 11.10 -20.22
N PRO A 411 -13.91 12.19 -20.79
CA PRO A 411 -13.21 13.48 -20.81
C PRO A 411 -12.98 14.01 -19.40
N ALA A 412 -11.72 14.26 -19.05
CA ALA A 412 -11.36 14.75 -17.73
C ALA A 412 -10.13 15.63 -17.81
N VAL A 413 -10.04 16.67 -16.98
CA VAL A 413 -8.90 17.57 -16.85
C VAL A 413 -8.52 17.72 -15.37
N PRO A 414 -7.25 17.54 -14.98
CA PRO A 414 -6.84 17.68 -13.58
C PRO A 414 -6.75 19.16 -13.19
N VAL A 415 -7.16 19.48 -11.97
CA VAL A 415 -6.96 20.79 -11.35
C VAL A 415 -5.65 20.74 -10.55
N ARG A 416 -4.69 21.57 -10.92
CA ARG A 416 -3.35 21.70 -10.32
C ARG A 416 -3.31 22.86 -9.33
N ALA A 417 -4.03 22.69 -8.22
CA ALA A 417 -4.11 23.67 -7.15
C ALA A 417 -4.39 22.96 -5.81
N SER A 418 -4.16 23.65 -4.69
CA SER A 418 -4.63 23.18 -3.40
C SER A 418 -6.15 23.31 -3.30
N PHE A 419 -6.79 22.47 -2.48
CA PHE A 419 -8.23 22.56 -2.22
C PHE A 419 -8.63 23.95 -1.73
N GLU A 420 -7.86 24.55 -0.84
CA GLU A 420 -8.09 25.88 -0.30
C GLU A 420 -8.04 26.97 -1.38
N SER A 421 -7.08 26.88 -2.31
CA SER A 421 -7.00 27.80 -3.44
C SER A 421 -8.20 27.67 -4.37
N VAL A 422 -8.63 26.44 -4.66
CA VAL A 422 -9.83 26.21 -5.50
C VAL A 422 -11.09 26.74 -4.83
N LYS A 423 -11.25 26.50 -3.53
CA LYS A 423 -12.39 27.00 -2.75
C LYS A 423 -12.43 28.52 -2.75
N ALA A 424 -11.30 29.18 -2.44
CA ALA A 424 -11.21 30.63 -2.43
C ALA A 424 -11.52 31.26 -3.79
N ALA A 425 -10.99 30.69 -4.89
CA ALA A 425 -11.26 31.18 -6.24
C ALA A 425 -12.75 31.07 -6.63
N LYS A 426 -13.42 29.95 -6.30
CA LYS A 426 -14.86 29.76 -6.54
C LYS A 426 -15.73 30.71 -5.70
N GLU A 427 -15.37 30.99 -4.45
CA GLU A 427 -16.07 31.92 -3.58
C GLU A 427 -15.93 33.39 -4.08
N SER A 428 -14.74 33.75 -4.59
CA SER A 428 -14.49 35.08 -5.17
C SER A 428 -15.30 35.29 -6.45
N SER A 429 -15.30 34.31 -7.35
CA SER A 429 -16.08 34.36 -8.59
C SER A 429 -17.60 34.49 -8.33
N LYS A 430 -18.15 33.78 -7.31
CA LYS A 430 -19.57 33.92 -6.91
C LYS A 430 -19.89 35.30 -6.42
N LYS A 431 -19.00 36.00 -5.71
CA LYS A 431 -19.19 37.36 -5.21
C LYS A 431 -19.17 38.41 -6.34
N GLU A 432 -18.30 38.24 -7.33
CA GLU A 432 -18.21 39.11 -8.50
C GLU A 432 -19.50 39.05 -9.34
N VAL A 433 -20.04 37.84 -9.55
CA VAL A 433 -21.30 37.62 -10.27
C VAL A 433 -22.49 38.20 -9.48
N ALA A 434 -22.53 38.10 -8.16
CA ALA A 434 -23.59 38.61 -7.31
C ALA A 434 -23.50 40.15 -7.09
N GLY A 435 -22.30 40.74 -7.27
CA GLY A 435 -22.04 42.16 -7.06
C GLY A 435 -22.24 43.05 -8.30
N ASN A 436 -22.59 42.51 -9.46
CA ASN A 436 -22.87 43.26 -10.69
C ASN A 436 -24.33 43.06 -11.10
N PRO A 437 -25.33 43.75 -10.44
CA PRO A 437 -26.67 43.78 -10.94
C PRO A 437 -26.70 44.64 -12.22
N VAL A 438 -27.06 44.04 -13.35
CA VAL A 438 -27.35 44.73 -14.63
C VAL A 438 -28.48 45.72 -14.47
#